data_70aa39d177a03edd06aa865edfdfe7fb
#
_entry.id   70aa39d177a03edd06aa865edfdfe7fb
#
_cell.length_a   1.000
_cell.length_b   1.000
_cell.length_c   1.000
_cell.angle_alpha   90.00
_cell.angle_beta   90.00
_cell.angle_gamma   90.00
#
_symmetry.space_group_name_H-M   'P 1'
#
loop_
_entity.id
_entity.type
_entity.pdbx_description
1 polymer ?
#
loop_
_entity_poly.entity_id
_entity_poly.type
_entity_poly.pdbx_seq_one_letter_code
_entity_poly.pdbx_strand_id
1 'polypeptide(L)'
;MACSMRVLGIDPGSIVTGYGIIEDCRDKLTHVTSGAISLSRITSFPQRLREIYERLTSIISSYSPECAAIEEVFFAKNVRSAILLSHARGVAILAAENARLPLHEYSPLEVKQSLVGYGRASKDQIEKMTKRLLNISQIKSLDASDALAVAICHLHTARTKERMGIAP
;
A
#
# COMPACT_ATOMS: atom_id res chain seq x y z
N MET A 1 -23.33 11.04 -10.55
CA MET A 1 -22.74 9.70 -10.31
C MET A 1 -21.81 9.87 -9.11
N ALA A 2 -21.94 9.05 -8.06
CA ALA A 2 -21.05 9.14 -6.92
C ALA A 2 -19.65 8.74 -7.39
N CYS A 3 -18.68 9.64 -7.28
CA CYS A 3 -17.29 9.35 -7.59
C CYS A 3 -16.81 8.32 -6.56
N SER A 4 -16.54 7.11 -6.99
CA SER A 4 -15.91 6.06 -6.20
C SER A 4 -14.43 6.12 -6.55
N MET A 5 -13.55 6.21 -5.56
CA MET A 5 -12.11 6.24 -5.76
C MET A 5 -11.50 4.92 -5.29
N ARG A 6 -10.85 4.21 -6.20
CA ARG A 6 -10.15 2.96 -5.89
C ARG A 6 -8.65 3.17 -5.77
N VAL A 7 -8.08 2.76 -4.65
CA VAL A 7 -6.67 2.96 -4.31
C VAL A 7 -5.96 1.63 -4.12
N LEU A 8 -4.80 1.48 -4.76
CA LEU A 8 -3.86 0.39 -4.52
C LEU A 8 -2.82 0.83 -3.49
N GLY A 9 -2.84 0.23 -2.30
CA GLY A 9 -1.75 0.32 -1.34
C GLY A 9 -0.69 -0.73 -1.61
N ILE A 10 0.57 -0.36 -1.48
CA ILE A 10 1.73 -1.23 -1.66
C ILE A 10 2.65 -1.11 -0.45
N ASP A 11 2.99 -2.25 0.15
CA ASP A 11 4.06 -2.39 1.15
C ASP A 11 5.21 -3.17 0.49
N PRO A 12 6.24 -2.48 -0.06
CA PRO A 12 7.29 -3.14 -0.82
C PRO A 12 8.23 -3.93 0.09
N GLY A 13 8.58 -5.14 -0.33
CA GLY A 13 9.55 -5.98 0.36
C GLY A 13 10.32 -6.88 -0.59
N SER A 14 11.59 -7.17 -0.29
CA SER A 14 12.46 -8.02 -1.12
C SER A 14 12.23 -9.52 -0.95
N ILE A 15 11.45 -9.93 0.05
CA ILE A 15 11.07 -11.33 0.34
C ILE A 15 9.56 -11.51 0.22
N VAL A 16 8.80 -10.51 0.66
CA VAL A 16 7.35 -10.45 0.54
C VAL A 16 6.99 -9.01 0.21
N THR A 17 6.15 -8.79 -0.78
CA THR A 17 5.55 -7.49 -1.08
C THR A 17 4.05 -7.57 -0.81
N GLY A 18 3.56 -6.73 0.10
CA GLY A 18 2.13 -6.60 0.40
C GLY A 18 1.41 -5.73 -0.63
N TYR A 19 0.14 -6.08 -0.90
CA TYR A 19 -0.76 -5.22 -1.66
C TYR A 19 -2.16 -5.23 -1.05
N GLY A 20 -2.86 -4.12 -1.21
CA GLY A 20 -4.24 -4.00 -0.79
C GLY A 20 -4.99 -2.99 -1.64
N ILE A 21 -6.19 -3.33 -2.08
CA ILE A 21 -7.07 -2.43 -2.84
C ILE A 21 -8.30 -2.14 -2.01
N ILE A 22 -8.56 -0.88 -1.83
CA ILE A 22 -9.76 -0.35 -1.17
C ILE A 22 -10.48 0.60 -2.10
N GLU A 23 -11.77 0.70 -1.92
CA GLU A 23 -12.64 1.62 -2.65
C GLU A 23 -13.32 2.55 -1.66
N ASP A 24 -13.27 3.85 -1.95
CA ASP A 24 -14.02 4.85 -1.22
C ASP A 24 -15.31 5.17 -1.98
N CYS A 25 -16.44 4.89 -1.36
CA CYS A 25 -17.74 5.24 -1.89
C CYS A 25 -18.54 6.02 -0.83
N ARG A 26 -18.70 7.32 -1.04
CA ARG A 26 -19.47 8.20 -0.13
C ARG A 26 -19.03 8.09 1.33
N ASP A 27 -17.75 8.28 1.59
CA ASP A 27 -17.12 8.18 2.92
C ASP A 27 -17.12 6.77 3.55
N LYS A 28 -17.54 5.76 2.82
CA LYS A 28 -17.45 4.36 3.25
C LYS A 28 -16.29 3.67 2.55
N LEU A 29 -15.31 3.22 3.35
CA LEU A 29 -14.20 2.41 2.87
C LEU A 29 -14.66 0.97 2.70
N THR A 30 -14.39 0.40 1.53
CA THR A 30 -14.71 -1.00 1.22
C THR A 30 -13.45 -1.75 0.80
N HIS A 31 -13.20 -2.89 1.42
CA HIS A 31 -12.13 -3.79 1.01
C HIS A 31 -12.50 -4.48 -0.31
N VAL A 32 -11.66 -4.32 -1.32
CA VAL A 32 -11.83 -4.99 -2.63
C VAL A 32 -11.03 -6.28 -2.67
N THR A 33 -9.73 -6.19 -2.44
CA THR A 33 -8.83 -7.35 -2.37
C THR A 33 -7.56 -6.99 -1.60
N SER A 34 -6.87 -7.98 -1.07
CA SER A 34 -5.54 -7.82 -0.49
C SER A 34 -4.78 -9.12 -0.45
N GLY A 35 -3.47 -9.05 -0.42
CA GLY A 35 -2.63 -10.23 -0.37
C GLY A 35 -1.16 -9.90 -0.26
N ALA A 36 -0.34 -10.94 -0.41
CA ALA A 36 1.10 -10.87 -0.37
C ALA A 36 1.71 -11.60 -1.57
N ILE A 37 2.66 -10.96 -2.23
CA ILE A 37 3.49 -11.54 -3.28
C ILE A 37 4.69 -12.19 -2.57
N SER A 38 4.64 -13.51 -2.40
CA SER A 38 5.72 -14.25 -1.73
C SER A 38 6.84 -14.57 -2.71
N LEU A 39 8.05 -14.14 -2.37
CA LEU A 39 9.26 -14.29 -3.18
C LEU A 39 10.27 -15.26 -2.55
N SER A 40 9.91 -15.86 -1.40
CA SER A 40 10.81 -16.68 -0.59
C SER A 40 11.33 -17.92 -1.32
N ARG A 41 10.56 -18.46 -2.27
CA ARG A 41 10.95 -19.63 -3.07
C ARG A 41 11.83 -19.28 -4.28
N ILE A 42 11.98 -17.99 -4.60
CA ILE A 42 12.78 -17.51 -5.72
C ILE A 42 14.17 -17.17 -5.18
N THR A 43 15.20 -17.91 -5.58
CA THR A 43 16.58 -17.72 -5.13
C THR A 43 17.26 -16.52 -5.78
N SER A 44 17.02 -16.32 -7.07
CA SER A 44 17.59 -15.20 -7.84
C SER A 44 16.91 -13.87 -7.53
N PHE A 45 17.66 -12.90 -7.04
CA PHE A 45 17.12 -11.58 -6.74
C PHE A 45 16.54 -10.85 -7.97
N PRO A 46 17.19 -10.84 -9.16
CA PRO A 46 16.58 -10.28 -10.37
C PRO A 46 15.23 -10.93 -10.74
N GLN A 47 15.09 -12.24 -10.52
CA GLN A 47 13.82 -12.93 -10.76
C GLN A 47 12.74 -12.50 -9.75
N ARG A 48 13.11 -12.21 -8.49
CA ARG A 48 12.17 -11.63 -7.51
C ARG A 48 11.65 -10.27 -7.97
N LEU A 49 12.54 -9.42 -8.49
CA LEU A 49 12.13 -8.10 -9.00
C LEU A 49 11.17 -8.23 -10.18
N ARG A 50 11.44 -9.17 -11.10
CA ARG A 50 10.52 -9.45 -12.20
C ARG A 50 9.16 -9.94 -11.70
N GLU A 51 9.12 -10.86 -10.75
CA GLU A 51 7.87 -11.37 -10.18
C GLU A 51 7.05 -10.25 -9.50
N ILE A 52 7.70 -9.33 -8.75
CA ILE A 52 7.03 -8.15 -8.19
C ILE A 52 6.38 -7.34 -9.31
N TYR A 53 7.12 -7.04 -10.37
CA TYR A 53 6.63 -6.24 -11.49
C TYR A 53 5.43 -6.90 -12.17
N GLU A 54 5.55 -8.17 -12.55
CA GLU A 54 4.52 -8.92 -13.27
C GLU A 54 3.23 -9.04 -12.42
N ARG A 55 3.39 -9.34 -11.13
CA ARG A 55 2.24 -9.47 -10.22
C ARG A 55 1.54 -8.13 -9.97
N LEU A 56 2.27 -7.06 -9.72
CA LEU A 56 1.67 -5.73 -9.53
C LEU A 56 0.99 -5.25 -10.82
N THR A 57 1.60 -5.44 -11.98
CA THR A 57 0.98 -5.11 -13.27
C THR A 57 -0.33 -5.88 -13.47
N SER A 58 -0.34 -7.18 -13.15
CA SER A 58 -1.56 -8.00 -13.22
C SER A 58 -2.65 -7.51 -12.27
N ILE A 59 -2.29 -7.14 -11.03
CA ILE A 59 -3.22 -6.60 -10.03
C ILE A 59 -3.81 -5.27 -10.53
N ILE A 60 -2.97 -4.35 -11.01
CA ILE A 60 -3.41 -3.06 -11.55
C ILE A 60 -4.38 -3.27 -12.72
N SER A 61 -4.05 -4.15 -13.66
CA SER A 61 -4.90 -4.46 -14.80
C SER A 61 -6.24 -5.08 -14.40
N SER A 62 -6.23 -5.99 -13.40
CA SER A 62 -7.43 -6.73 -12.99
C SER A 62 -8.42 -5.88 -12.20
N TYR A 63 -7.93 -4.93 -11.41
CA TYR A 63 -8.75 -4.16 -10.48
C TYR A 63 -8.91 -2.69 -10.85
N SER A 64 -8.12 -2.20 -11.83
CA SER A 64 -8.18 -0.84 -12.36
C SER A 64 -8.25 0.24 -11.26
N PRO A 65 -7.26 0.31 -10.32
CA PRO A 65 -7.22 1.39 -9.35
C PRO A 65 -6.97 2.73 -10.05
N GLU A 66 -7.39 3.82 -9.44
CA GLU A 66 -7.24 5.17 -9.99
C GLU A 66 -5.92 5.82 -9.54
N CYS A 67 -5.36 5.36 -8.43
CA CYS A 67 -4.03 5.74 -7.94
C CYS A 67 -3.40 4.64 -7.10
N ALA A 68 -2.11 4.78 -6.82
CA ALA A 68 -1.37 3.93 -5.90
C ALA A 68 -0.80 4.74 -4.74
N ALA A 69 -0.71 4.12 -3.58
CA ALA A 69 -0.05 4.64 -2.40
C ALA A 69 1.02 3.65 -1.94
N ILE A 70 2.22 4.15 -1.64
CA ILE A 70 3.36 3.31 -1.25
C ILE A 70 4.03 3.86 0.01
N GLU A 71 4.49 2.98 0.90
CA GLU A 71 5.23 3.40 2.07
C GLU A 71 6.66 3.83 1.70
N GLU A 72 7.12 4.94 2.31
CA GLU A 72 8.51 5.38 2.21
C GLU A 72 9.44 4.42 2.96
N VAL A 73 10.62 4.18 2.40
CA VAL A 73 11.66 3.41 3.08
C VAL A 73 12.42 4.31 4.04
N PHE A 74 12.24 4.09 5.34
CA PHE A 74 13.09 4.66 6.38
C PHE A 74 14.26 3.71 6.69
N PHE A 75 15.38 4.29 7.13
CA PHE A 75 16.66 3.63 7.38
C PHE A 75 16.53 2.21 7.96
N ALA A 76 16.92 1.20 7.18
CA ALA A 76 17.13 -0.13 7.71
C ALA A 76 18.45 -0.16 8.50
N LYS A 77 18.45 -0.86 9.63
CA LYS A 77 19.66 -1.06 10.46
C LYS A 77 20.81 -1.74 9.69
N ASN A 78 20.50 -2.40 8.58
CA ASN A 78 21.44 -3.12 7.71
C ASN A 78 21.38 -2.53 6.30
N VAL A 79 22.51 -1.98 5.84
CA VAL A 79 22.66 -1.34 4.52
C VAL A 79 22.27 -2.29 3.37
N ARG A 80 22.67 -3.57 3.44
CA ARG A 80 22.34 -4.56 2.41
C ARG A 80 20.84 -4.77 2.29
N SER A 81 20.13 -4.87 3.43
CA SER A 81 18.68 -5.01 3.44
C SER A 81 17.99 -3.75 2.90
N ALA A 82 18.50 -2.56 3.22
CA ALA A 82 18.00 -1.30 2.68
C ALA A 82 18.11 -1.24 1.16
N ILE A 83 19.26 -1.66 0.61
CA ILE A 83 19.49 -1.69 -0.85
C ILE A 83 18.49 -2.64 -1.52
N LEU A 84 18.33 -3.87 -1.02
CA LEU A 84 17.39 -4.84 -1.59
C LEU A 84 15.94 -4.36 -1.53
N LEU A 85 15.57 -3.71 -0.43
CA LEU A 85 14.24 -3.11 -0.25
C LEU A 85 14.02 -1.96 -1.23
N SER A 86 15.02 -1.08 -1.41
CA SER A 86 14.95 0.03 -2.37
C SER A 86 14.79 -0.46 -3.81
N HIS A 87 15.43 -1.55 -4.20
CA HIS A 87 15.21 -2.15 -5.51
C HIS A 87 13.77 -2.68 -5.68
N ALA A 88 13.25 -3.41 -4.68
CA ALA A 88 11.88 -3.90 -4.72
C ALA A 88 10.86 -2.75 -4.81
N ARG A 89 11.10 -1.67 -4.03
CA ARG A 89 10.29 -0.46 -4.07
C ARG A 89 10.37 0.24 -5.43
N GLY A 90 11.57 0.39 -6.01
CA GLY A 90 11.74 0.98 -7.34
C GLY A 90 10.96 0.22 -8.42
N VAL A 91 10.92 -1.10 -8.34
CA VAL A 91 10.13 -1.94 -9.25
C VAL A 91 8.62 -1.74 -9.05
N ALA A 92 8.16 -1.58 -7.81
CA ALA A 92 6.75 -1.29 -7.52
C ALA A 92 6.34 0.08 -8.09
N ILE A 93 7.20 1.10 -7.93
CA ILE A 93 7.01 2.43 -8.53
C ILE A 93 6.95 2.33 -10.06
N LEU A 94 7.88 1.59 -10.67
CA LEU A 94 7.92 1.40 -12.12
C LEU A 94 6.66 0.70 -12.65
N ALA A 95 6.11 -0.27 -11.92
CA ALA A 95 4.87 -0.94 -12.30
C ALA A 95 3.68 0.03 -12.30
N ALA A 96 3.58 0.91 -11.30
CA ALA A 96 2.56 1.95 -11.24
C ALA A 96 2.74 2.98 -12.37
N GLU A 97 3.96 3.46 -12.59
CA GLU A 97 4.28 4.46 -13.62
C GLU A 97 4.00 3.95 -15.03
N ASN A 98 4.39 2.70 -15.34
CA ASN A 98 4.09 2.10 -16.64
C ASN A 98 2.59 1.92 -16.89
N ALA A 99 1.81 1.78 -15.84
CA ALA A 99 0.34 1.78 -15.91
C ALA A 99 -0.26 3.19 -15.93
N ARG A 100 0.57 4.25 -15.90
CA ARG A 100 0.16 5.66 -15.78
C ARG A 100 -0.72 5.91 -14.56
N LEU A 101 -0.43 5.21 -13.47
CA LEU A 101 -1.17 5.30 -12.23
C LEU A 101 -0.50 6.35 -11.33
N PRO A 102 -1.18 7.45 -10.96
CA PRO A 102 -0.63 8.42 -10.02
C PRO A 102 -0.16 7.72 -8.74
N LEU A 103 1.06 8.03 -8.30
CA LEU A 103 1.67 7.42 -7.12
C LEU A 103 1.83 8.45 -6.01
N HIS A 104 1.44 8.07 -4.80
CA HIS A 104 1.57 8.88 -3.59
C HIS A 104 2.40 8.14 -2.55
N GLU A 105 3.33 8.85 -1.92
CA GLU A 105 4.27 8.29 -0.95
C GLU A 105 3.91 8.75 0.46
N TYR A 106 4.00 7.83 1.43
CA TYR A 106 3.67 8.11 2.83
C TYR A 106 4.74 7.54 3.76
N SER A 107 5.19 8.34 4.70
CA SER A 107 6.08 7.87 5.76
C SER A 107 5.33 6.95 6.73
N PRO A 108 6.02 6.02 7.42
CA PRO A 108 5.43 5.19 8.46
C PRO A 108 4.74 5.99 9.57
N LEU A 109 5.23 7.19 9.84
CA LEU A 109 4.63 8.09 10.82
C LEU A 109 3.26 8.60 10.36
N GLU A 110 3.17 9.07 9.12
CA GLU A 110 1.91 9.54 8.52
C GLU A 110 0.87 8.43 8.47
N VAL A 111 1.26 7.21 8.07
CA VAL A 111 0.37 6.06 8.06
C VAL A 111 -0.21 5.82 9.45
N LYS A 112 0.64 5.77 10.50
CA LYS A 112 0.17 5.56 11.87
C LYS A 112 -0.74 6.67 12.35
N GLN A 113 -0.36 7.93 12.14
CA GLN A 113 -1.16 9.09 12.55
C GLN A 113 -2.53 9.11 11.86
N SER A 114 -2.56 8.78 10.57
CA SER A 114 -3.79 8.75 9.79
C SER A 114 -4.81 7.70 10.29
N LEU A 115 -4.34 6.54 10.77
CA LEU A 115 -5.21 5.46 11.20
C LEU A 115 -5.65 5.59 12.67
N VAL A 116 -4.73 5.97 13.56
CA VAL A 116 -4.97 5.93 15.02
C VAL A 116 -4.77 7.27 15.72
N GLY A 117 -4.37 8.31 15.00
CA GLY A 117 -4.21 9.66 15.53
C GLY A 117 -2.86 9.95 16.20
N TYR A 118 -1.95 8.95 16.32
CA TYR A 118 -0.63 9.12 16.92
C TYR A 118 0.43 8.20 16.29
N GLY A 119 1.70 8.65 16.29
CA GLY A 119 2.78 7.97 15.55
C GLY A 119 3.43 6.77 16.24
N ARG A 120 3.17 6.54 17.55
CA ARG A 120 3.79 5.45 18.34
C ARG A 120 2.96 4.16 18.38
N ALA A 121 1.97 4.03 17.49
CA ALA A 121 1.12 2.84 17.43
C ALA A 121 1.93 1.57 17.11
N SER A 122 1.56 0.48 17.77
CA SER A 122 2.09 -0.85 17.47
C SER A 122 1.48 -1.40 16.17
N LYS A 123 2.14 -2.38 15.55
CA LYS A 123 1.58 -3.07 14.36
C LYS A 123 0.22 -3.71 14.65
N ASP A 124 0.04 -4.30 15.82
CA ASP A 124 -1.24 -4.89 16.24
C ASP A 124 -2.37 -3.84 16.32
N GLN A 125 -2.07 -2.63 16.80
CA GLN A 125 -3.04 -1.54 16.82
C GLN A 125 -3.43 -1.07 15.42
N ILE A 126 -2.45 -0.98 14.50
CA ILE A 126 -2.70 -0.63 13.10
C ILE A 126 -3.56 -1.70 12.42
N GLU A 127 -3.22 -2.99 12.59
CA GLU A 127 -4.00 -4.08 12.01
C GLU A 127 -5.44 -4.09 12.52
N LYS A 128 -5.66 -3.93 13.83
CA LYS A 128 -7.01 -3.84 14.42
C LYS A 128 -7.81 -2.66 13.86
N MET A 129 -7.17 -1.50 13.71
CA MET A 129 -7.82 -0.32 13.16
C MET A 129 -8.13 -0.50 11.67
N THR A 130 -7.23 -1.07 10.88
CA THR A 130 -7.44 -1.41 9.47
C THR A 130 -8.67 -2.32 9.31
N LYS A 131 -8.77 -3.38 10.10
CA LYS A 131 -9.93 -4.28 10.11
C LYS A 131 -11.22 -3.55 10.43
N ARG A 132 -11.18 -2.68 11.44
CA ARG A 132 -12.35 -1.89 11.88
C ARG A 132 -12.81 -0.91 10.81
N LEU A 133 -11.89 -0.16 10.19
CA LEU A 133 -12.21 0.83 9.17
C LEU A 133 -12.78 0.19 7.90
N LEU A 134 -12.28 -1.00 7.54
CA LEU A 134 -12.75 -1.75 6.38
C LEU A 134 -13.93 -2.69 6.68
N ASN A 135 -14.32 -2.79 7.96
CA ASN A 135 -15.36 -3.71 8.44
C ASN A 135 -15.12 -5.18 8.02
N ILE A 136 -13.89 -5.65 8.18
CA ILE A 136 -13.48 -7.03 7.87
C ILE A 136 -12.96 -7.75 9.11
N SER A 137 -13.22 -9.05 9.22
CA SER A 137 -12.83 -9.87 10.37
C SER A 137 -11.38 -10.36 10.29
N GLN A 138 -10.86 -10.57 9.08
CA GLN A 138 -9.53 -11.15 8.87
C GLN A 138 -8.78 -10.48 7.72
N ILE A 139 -7.45 -10.39 7.86
CA ILE A 139 -6.51 -10.02 6.81
C ILE A 139 -5.53 -11.19 6.65
N LYS A 140 -5.22 -11.58 5.41
CA LYS A 140 -4.47 -12.81 5.11
C LYS A 140 -3.02 -12.81 5.57
N SER A 141 -2.39 -11.63 5.72
CA SER A 141 -1.00 -11.48 6.16
C SER A 141 -0.75 -10.09 6.73
N LEU A 142 0.35 -9.93 7.48
CA LEU A 142 0.77 -8.62 8.00
C LEU A 142 1.14 -7.67 6.86
N ASP A 143 1.83 -8.15 5.82
CA ASP A 143 2.20 -7.33 4.66
C ASP A 143 0.94 -6.80 3.93
N ALA A 144 -0.10 -7.62 3.80
CA ALA A 144 -1.39 -7.17 3.27
C ALA A 144 -2.06 -6.12 4.16
N SER A 145 -1.92 -6.25 5.49
CA SER A 145 -2.44 -5.27 6.44
C SER A 145 -1.70 -3.94 6.34
N ASP A 146 -0.36 -3.98 6.24
CA ASP A 146 0.46 -2.79 6.09
C ASP A 146 0.14 -2.07 4.75
N ALA A 147 -0.03 -2.80 3.66
CA ALA A 147 -0.45 -2.25 2.38
C ALA A 147 -1.86 -1.62 2.42
N LEU A 148 -2.83 -2.26 3.09
CA LEU A 148 -4.16 -1.68 3.29
C LEU A 148 -4.11 -0.41 4.14
N ALA A 149 -3.25 -0.36 5.16
CA ALA A 149 -3.06 0.82 6.00
C ALA A 149 -2.54 2.02 5.18
N VAL A 150 -1.61 1.80 4.26
CA VAL A 150 -1.11 2.84 3.34
C VAL A 150 -2.22 3.35 2.42
N ALA A 151 -3.05 2.47 1.88
CA ALA A 151 -4.20 2.88 1.05
C ALA A 151 -5.22 3.70 1.83
N ILE A 152 -5.52 3.33 3.09
CA ILE A 152 -6.40 4.11 3.98
C ILE A 152 -5.79 5.49 4.27
N CYS A 153 -4.48 5.54 4.54
CA CYS A 153 -3.76 6.79 4.77
C CYS A 153 -3.94 7.75 3.60
N HIS A 154 -3.81 7.25 2.37
CA HIS A 154 -4.02 8.06 1.17
C HIS A 154 -5.45 8.63 1.11
N LEU A 155 -6.47 7.81 1.30
CA LEU A 155 -7.87 8.27 1.24
C LEU A 155 -8.19 9.30 2.34
N HIS A 156 -7.68 9.11 3.55
CA HIS A 156 -7.85 10.10 4.63
C HIS A 156 -7.17 11.43 4.29
N THR A 157 -5.97 11.37 3.70
CA THR A 157 -5.23 12.56 3.28
C THR A 157 -5.93 13.28 2.14
N ALA A 158 -6.40 12.55 1.13
CA ALA A 158 -7.13 13.11 -0.02
C ALA A 158 -8.41 13.81 0.44
N ARG A 159 -9.21 13.18 1.30
CA ARG A 159 -10.42 13.79 1.88
C ARG A 159 -10.12 15.06 2.69
N THR A 160 -9.02 15.05 3.44
CA THR A 160 -8.62 16.21 4.24
C THR A 160 -8.24 17.38 3.33
N LYS A 161 -7.47 17.13 2.28
CA LYS A 161 -7.10 18.15 1.28
C LYS A 161 -8.34 18.70 0.57
N GLU A 162 -9.26 17.84 0.14
CA GLU A 162 -10.51 18.25 -0.51
C GLU A 162 -11.35 19.18 0.39
N ARG A 163 -11.50 18.83 1.68
CA ARG A 163 -12.20 19.68 2.66
C ARG A 163 -11.52 21.03 2.89
N MET A 164 -10.20 21.09 2.72
CA MET A 164 -9.41 22.34 2.83
C MET A 164 -9.36 23.14 1.51
N GLY A 165 -9.95 22.61 0.42
CA GLY A 165 -9.90 23.26 -0.90
C GLY A 165 -8.52 23.19 -1.55
N ILE A 166 -7.66 22.25 -1.13
CA ILE A 166 -6.32 22.03 -1.67
C ILE A 166 -6.44 20.91 -2.71
N ALA A 167 -5.90 21.14 -3.90
CA ALA A 167 -5.86 20.08 -4.93
C ALA A 167 -5.17 18.81 -4.40
N PRO A 168 -5.66 17.61 -4.73
CA PRO A 168 -5.13 16.33 -4.27
C PRO A 168 -3.69 16.05 -4.70
#